data_ba6335b1f0816c14b0985570f95d3554
#
_entry.id   ba6335b1f0816c14b0985570f95d3554
#
_cell.length_a   1.000
_cell.length_b   1.000
_cell.length_c   1.000
_cell.angle_alpha   90.00
_cell.angle_beta   90.00
_cell.angle_gamma   90.00
#
_symmetry.space_group_name_H-M   'P 1'
#
loop_
_entity.id
_entity.type
_entity.pdbx_description
1 polymer ?
#
loop_
_entity_poly.entity_id
_entity_poly.type
_entity_poly.pdbx_seq_one_letter_code
_entity_poly.pdbx_strand_id
1 'polypeptide(L)'
;MSPQQVVNAFCQALNDEGVEASLRYIADDCVYQNMPFPPVHGPQGVRDTLLGFFEITGPVRIETLHQAAAGDYVFNERLDHFAPPGGRPFPLPVAGAFQVRGDKISTWRDYFCLRQFAAGTGLSL
;
A
#
# COMPACT_ATOMS: atom_id res chain seq x y z
N MET A 1 -9.44 14.39 10.88
CA MET A 1 -9.11 14.28 9.44
C MET A 1 -10.24 13.56 8.70
N SER A 2 -10.55 13.95 7.48
CA SER A 2 -11.47 13.17 6.65
C SER A 2 -10.82 11.82 6.26
N PRO A 3 -11.61 10.82 5.85
CA PRO A 3 -11.04 9.57 5.37
C PRO A 3 -10.01 9.74 4.26
N GLN A 4 -10.26 10.62 3.28
CA GLN A 4 -9.28 10.90 2.24
C GLN A 4 -8.00 11.53 2.79
N GLN A 5 -8.11 12.42 3.76
CA GLN A 5 -6.93 13.02 4.39
C GLN A 5 -6.08 11.97 5.11
N VAL A 6 -6.72 11.01 5.79
CA VAL A 6 -5.99 9.92 6.46
C VAL A 6 -5.22 9.08 5.44
N VAL A 7 -5.87 8.68 4.36
CA VAL A 7 -5.22 7.87 3.31
C VAL A 7 -4.09 8.65 2.64
N ASN A 8 -4.30 9.93 2.33
CA ASN A 8 -3.26 10.79 1.75
C ASN A 8 -2.07 10.93 2.70
N ALA A 9 -2.33 11.15 3.99
CA ALA A 9 -1.27 11.28 4.99
C ALA A 9 -0.48 9.97 5.14
N PHE A 10 -1.16 8.83 5.10
CA PHE A 10 -0.51 7.52 5.13
C PHE A 10 0.42 7.33 3.93
N CYS A 11 -0.07 7.58 2.72
CA CYS A 11 0.73 7.45 1.50
C CYS A 11 1.92 8.41 1.50
N GLN A 12 1.72 9.63 1.95
CA GLN A 12 2.80 10.61 2.03
C GLN A 12 3.86 10.22 3.05
N ALA A 13 3.43 9.73 4.22
CA ALA A 13 4.37 9.25 5.24
C ALA A 13 5.21 8.08 4.71
N LEU A 14 4.56 7.14 4.03
CA LEU A 14 5.27 6.00 3.44
C LEU A 14 6.28 6.45 2.37
N ASN A 15 5.92 7.42 1.54
CA ASN A 15 6.80 7.95 0.50
C ASN A 15 8.00 8.72 1.10
N ASP A 16 7.75 9.56 2.10
CA ASP A 16 8.73 10.56 2.55
C ASP A 16 9.50 10.12 3.78
N GLU A 17 8.88 9.31 4.66
CA GLU A 17 9.45 8.97 5.98
C GLU A 17 9.70 7.48 6.15
N GLY A 18 9.01 6.62 5.39
CA GLY A 18 9.19 5.17 5.42
C GLY A 18 8.14 4.42 6.20
N VAL A 19 8.34 3.12 6.34
CA VAL A 19 7.34 2.18 6.87
C VAL A 19 6.96 2.54 8.30
N GLU A 20 7.93 2.72 9.20
CA GLU A 20 7.64 2.95 10.62
C GLU A 20 6.76 4.17 10.84
N ALA A 21 7.07 5.28 10.16
CA ALA A 21 6.29 6.51 10.29
C ALA A 21 4.87 6.35 9.76
N SER A 22 4.68 5.53 8.72
CA SER A 22 3.35 5.29 8.14
C SER A 22 2.42 4.53 9.07
N LEU A 23 2.96 3.73 9.98
CA LEU A 23 2.16 2.87 10.86
C LEU A 23 1.28 3.65 11.85
N ARG A 24 1.58 4.91 12.10
CA ARG A 24 0.73 5.76 12.96
C ARG A 24 -0.69 5.94 12.40
N TYR A 25 -0.89 5.67 11.11
CA TYR A 25 -2.21 5.74 10.47
C TYR A 25 -2.91 4.40 10.38
N ILE A 26 -2.32 3.32 10.93
CA ILE A 26 -2.85 1.95 10.86
C ILE A 26 -3.50 1.62 12.19
N ALA A 27 -4.77 1.19 12.16
CA ALA A 27 -5.50 0.76 13.35
C ALA A 27 -4.89 -0.53 13.92
N ASP A 28 -5.00 -0.70 15.24
CA ASP A 28 -4.45 -1.87 15.92
C ASP A 28 -5.06 -3.17 15.41
N ASP A 29 -6.31 -3.13 14.95
CA ASP A 29 -7.05 -4.27 14.40
C ASP A 29 -7.17 -4.22 12.87
N CYS A 30 -6.32 -3.45 12.21
CA CYS A 30 -6.36 -3.31 10.74
C CYS A 30 -6.24 -4.66 10.06
N VAL A 31 -7.05 -4.86 9.01
CA VAL A 31 -6.89 -5.98 8.09
C VAL A 31 -6.32 -5.46 6.79
N TYR A 32 -5.13 -5.91 6.44
CA TYR A 32 -4.42 -5.53 5.22
C TYR A 32 -4.28 -6.74 4.31
N GLN A 33 -4.68 -6.60 3.07
CA GLN A 33 -4.54 -7.68 2.09
C GLN A 33 -4.09 -7.13 0.74
N ASN A 34 -2.98 -7.65 0.24
CA ASN A 34 -2.68 -7.65 -1.18
C ASN A 34 -3.48 -8.80 -1.78
N MET A 35 -4.45 -8.52 -2.63
CA MET A 35 -5.47 -9.51 -3.00
C MET A 35 -4.91 -10.82 -3.57
N PRO A 36 -3.76 -10.85 -4.30
CA PRO A 36 -3.14 -12.12 -4.68
C PRO A 36 -2.69 -13.00 -3.50
N PHE A 37 -2.59 -12.45 -2.27
CA PHE A 37 -2.02 -13.13 -1.10
C PHE A 37 -3.00 -13.14 0.07
N PRO A 38 -2.74 -13.96 1.12
CA PRO A 38 -3.58 -13.95 2.32
C PRO A 38 -3.54 -12.62 3.07
N PRO A 39 -4.61 -12.28 3.83
CA PRO A 39 -4.62 -11.08 4.66
C PRO A 39 -3.66 -11.18 5.85
N VAL A 40 -3.20 -10.02 6.30
CA VAL A 40 -2.41 -9.84 7.53
C VAL A 40 -3.12 -8.86 8.45
N HIS A 41 -2.70 -8.80 9.71
CA HIS A 41 -3.43 -8.07 10.75
C HIS A 41 -2.54 -7.13 11.53
N GLY A 42 -3.07 -5.95 11.84
CA GLY A 42 -2.47 -4.94 12.70
C GLY A 42 -1.24 -4.25 12.13
N PRO A 43 -0.69 -3.27 12.87
CA PRO A 43 0.51 -2.56 12.42
C PRO A 43 1.70 -3.49 12.18
N GLN A 44 1.87 -4.53 13.00
CA GLN A 44 2.96 -5.48 12.83
C GLN A 44 2.82 -6.25 11.51
N GLY A 45 1.60 -6.71 11.17
CA GLY A 45 1.33 -7.40 9.91
C GLY A 45 1.59 -6.50 8.70
N VAL A 46 1.16 -5.25 8.77
CA VAL A 46 1.44 -4.25 7.72
C VAL A 46 2.95 -4.01 7.59
N ARG A 47 3.62 -3.80 8.71
CA ARG A 47 5.07 -3.58 8.75
C ARG A 47 5.84 -4.71 8.08
N ASP A 48 5.59 -5.94 8.54
CA ASP A 48 6.33 -7.12 8.06
C ASP A 48 6.08 -7.35 6.56
N THR A 49 4.84 -7.14 6.11
CA THR A 49 4.47 -7.29 4.70
C THR A 49 5.17 -6.25 3.82
N LEU A 50 5.13 -4.96 4.23
CA LEU A 50 5.77 -3.90 3.46
C LEU A 50 7.29 -4.09 3.40
N LEU A 51 7.92 -4.39 4.54
CA LEU A 51 9.38 -4.62 4.57
C LEU A 51 9.77 -5.82 3.72
N GLY A 52 8.98 -6.90 3.76
CA GLY A 52 9.22 -8.08 2.93
C GLY A 52 9.13 -7.76 1.43
N PHE A 53 8.12 -6.99 1.01
CA PHE A 53 8.04 -6.53 -0.38
C PHE A 53 9.24 -5.66 -0.75
N PHE A 54 9.63 -4.73 0.09
CA PHE A 54 10.69 -3.77 -0.24
C PHE A 54 12.07 -4.41 -0.34
N GLU A 55 12.28 -5.57 0.28
CA GLU A 55 13.50 -6.36 0.04
C GLU A 55 13.58 -6.80 -1.43
N ILE A 56 12.44 -7.04 -2.07
CA ILE A 56 12.35 -7.48 -3.46
C ILE A 56 12.24 -6.31 -4.41
N THR A 57 11.39 -5.34 -4.09
CA THR A 57 10.97 -4.26 -5.00
C THR A 57 11.80 -2.99 -4.84
N GLY A 58 12.58 -2.86 -3.75
CA GLY A 58 13.07 -1.57 -3.29
C GLY A 58 11.92 -0.74 -2.69
N PRO A 59 12.22 0.44 -2.13
CA PRO A 59 11.19 1.31 -1.57
C PRO A 59 10.17 1.75 -2.60
N VAL A 60 8.92 1.91 -2.17
CA VAL A 60 7.84 2.37 -3.04
C VAL A 60 7.78 3.90 -3.07
N ARG A 61 7.42 4.45 -4.24
CA ARG A 61 6.93 5.81 -4.36
C ARG A 61 5.50 5.73 -4.91
N ILE A 62 4.53 6.03 -4.06
CA ILE A 62 3.11 5.98 -4.40
C ILE A 62 2.73 7.24 -5.15
N GLU A 63 2.13 7.06 -6.32
CA GLU A 63 1.51 8.13 -7.11
C GLU A 63 0.02 7.86 -7.23
N THR A 64 -0.81 8.67 -6.58
CA THR A 64 -2.27 8.57 -6.69
C THR A 64 -2.74 9.32 -7.92
N LEU A 65 -3.34 8.60 -8.85
CA LEU A 65 -3.86 9.18 -10.09
C LEU A 65 -5.27 9.74 -9.90
N HIS A 66 -6.14 8.98 -9.26
CA HIS A 66 -7.53 9.35 -8.99
C HIS A 66 -7.94 8.79 -7.64
N GLN A 67 -8.78 9.53 -6.93
CA GLN A 67 -9.26 9.11 -5.61
C GLN A 67 -10.67 9.63 -5.38
N ALA A 68 -11.50 8.81 -4.73
CA ALA A 68 -12.84 9.18 -4.33
C ALA A 68 -13.17 8.54 -2.99
N ALA A 69 -14.07 9.17 -2.24
CA ALA A 69 -14.54 8.65 -0.97
C ALA A 69 -16.04 8.42 -1.01
N ALA A 70 -16.50 7.36 -0.32
CA ALA A 70 -17.89 7.06 -0.11
C ALA A 70 -18.06 6.71 1.37
N GLY A 71 -18.55 7.66 2.17
CA GLY A 71 -18.61 7.52 3.63
C GLY A 71 -17.20 7.37 4.21
N ASP A 72 -16.98 6.30 4.96
CA ASP A 72 -15.67 6.00 5.56
C ASP A 72 -14.76 5.18 4.64
N TYR A 73 -15.19 4.87 3.42
CA TYR A 73 -14.38 4.20 2.41
C TYR A 73 -13.68 5.19 1.50
N VAL A 74 -12.44 4.87 1.14
CA VAL A 74 -11.65 5.62 0.16
C VAL A 74 -11.16 4.64 -0.90
N PHE A 75 -11.36 4.99 -2.16
CA PHE A 75 -10.91 4.19 -3.30
C PHE A 75 -9.95 5.01 -4.11
N ASN A 76 -8.84 4.42 -4.53
CA ASN A 76 -7.89 5.11 -5.38
C ASN A 76 -7.33 4.22 -6.48
N GLU A 77 -6.95 4.88 -7.55
CA GLU A 77 -6.17 4.30 -8.64
C GLU A 77 -4.77 4.89 -8.55
N ARG A 78 -3.77 4.02 -8.47
CA ARG A 78 -2.39 4.42 -8.23
C ARG A 78 -1.43 3.80 -9.21
N LEU A 79 -0.25 4.41 -9.32
CA LEU A 79 0.96 3.75 -9.75
C LEU A 79 1.89 3.65 -8.55
N ASP A 80 2.24 2.44 -8.18
CA ASP A 80 3.26 2.19 -7.17
C ASP A 80 4.59 2.00 -7.90
N HIS A 81 5.49 3.00 -7.77
CA HIS A 81 6.77 3.02 -8.46
C HIS A 81 7.81 2.28 -7.63
N PHE A 82 8.36 1.23 -8.20
CA PHE A 82 9.38 0.41 -7.58
C PHE A 82 10.69 0.49 -8.35
N ALA A 83 11.81 0.30 -7.65
CA ALA A 83 13.15 0.22 -8.23
C ALA A 83 13.86 -0.98 -7.63
N PRO A 84 13.61 -2.20 -8.16
CA PRO A 84 14.20 -3.41 -7.61
C PRO A 84 15.72 -3.36 -7.62
N PRO A 85 16.39 -3.82 -6.54
CA PRO A 85 17.85 -3.90 -6.51
C PRO A 85 18.36 -4.77 -7.67
N GLY A 86 19.27 -4.21 -8.47
CA GLY A 86 19.84 -4.90 -9.64
C GLY A 86 18.89 -5.04 -10.82
N GLY A 87 17.68 -4.49 -10.72
CA GLY A 87 16.67 -4.54 -11.78
C GLY A 87 16.36 -3.16 -12.36
N ARG A 88 15.32 -3.10 -13.18
CA ARG A 88 14.84 -1.86 -13.78
C ARG A 88 13.69 -1.30 -12.95
N PRO A 89 13.64 0.03 -12.77
CA PRO A 89 12.44 0.66 -12.22
C PRO A 89 11.21 0.33 -13.05
N PHE A 90 10.07 0.11 -12.37
CA PHE A 90 8.81 -0.13 -13.05
C PHE A 90 7.64 0.41 -12.24
N PRO A 91 6.56 0.89 -12.91
CA PRO A 91 5.32 1.24 -12.25
C PRO A 91 4.41 0.02 -12.16
N LEU A 92 3.84 -0.22 -10.98
CA LEU A 92 2.80 -1.24 -10.82
C LEU A 92 1.45 -0.54 -10.69
N PRO A 93 0.51 -0.76 -11.62
CA PRO A 93 -0.86 -0.26 -11.45
C PRO A 93 -1.54 -0.98 -10.30
N VAL A 94 -2.13 -0.21 -9.37
CA VAL A 94 -2.82 -0.72 -8.18
C VAL A 94 -4.11 0.04 -7.98
N ALA A 95 -5.20 -0.68 -7.66
CA ALA A 95 -6.42 -0.08 -7.15
C ALA A 95 -6.52 -0.40 -5.66
N GLY A 96 -6.65 0.62 -4.83
CA GLY A 96 -6.74 0.48 -3.38
C GLY A 96 -8.14 0.74 -2.85
N ALA A 97 -8.55 -0.05 -1.86
CA ALA A 97 -9.79 0.15 -1.11
C ALA A 97 -9.43 0.25 0.37
N PHE A 98 -9.79 1.36 0.99
CA PHE A 98 -9.46 1.64 2.38
C PHE A 98 -10.75 1.93 3.16
N GLN A 99 -10.86 1.42 4.37
CA GLN A 99 -11.87 1.87 5.33
C GLN A 99 -11.15 2.61 6.46
N VAL A 100 -11.66 3.79 6.80
CA VAL A 100 -11.07 4.64 7.83
C VAL A 100 -12.03 4.73 9.01
N ARG A 101 -11.50 4.52 10.21
CA ARG A 101 -12.22 4.65 11.46
C ARG A 101 -11.45 5.60 12.35
N GLY A 102 -12.06 6.76 12.67
CA GLY A 102 -11.33 7.86 13.31
C GLY A 102 -10.22 8.34 12.37
N ASP A 103 -9.02 8.47 12.88
CA ASP A 103 -7.86 8.89 12.08
C ASP A 103 -6.97 7.70 11.70
N LYS A 104 -7.55 6.49 11.63
CA LYS A 104 -6.80 5.27 11.36
C LYS A 104 -7.45 4.44 10.26
N ILE A 105 -6.62 3.78 9.47
CA ILE A 105 -7.05 2.83 8.45
C ILE A 105 -7.36 1.50 9.14
N SER A 106 -8.62 1.09 9.08
CA SER A 106 -9.09 -0.16 9.68
C SER A 106 -9.12 -1.33 8.71
N THR A 107 -9.21 -1.05 7.41
CA THR A 107 -9.13 -2.06 6.35
C THR A 107 -8.38 -1.48 5.17
N TRP A 108 -7.50 -2.28 4.58
CA TRP A 108 -6.74 -1.88 3.40
C TRP A 108 -6.62 -3.08 2.47
N ARG A 109 -7.16 -2.95 1.26
CA ARG A 109 -7.04 -3.97 0.21
C ARG A 109 -6.44 -3.34 -1.03
N ASP A 110 -5.37 -3.94 -1.52
CA ASP A 110 -4.73 -3.56 -2.78
C ASP A 110 -4.97 -4.64 -3.84
N TYR A 111 -5.47 -4.21 -4.99
CA TYR A 111 -5.76 -5.06 -6.14
C TYR A 111 -4.75 -4.76 -7.24
N PHE A 112 -3.98 -5.76 -7.64
CA PHE A 112 -3.01 -5.60 -8.72
C PHE A 112 -2.80 -6.92 -9.47
N CYS A 113 -2.21 -6.83 -10.64
CA CYS A 113 -1.92 -7.98 -11.47
C CYS A 113 -0.61 -8.64 -11.00
N LEU A 114 -0.71 -9.90 -10.54
CA LEU A 114 0.45 -10.64 -10.06
C LEU A 114 1.49 -10.86 -11.17
N ARG A 115 1.05 -11.02 -12.43
CA ARG A 115 1.97 -11.16 -13.56
C ARG A 115 2.79 -9.90 -13.80
N GLN A 116 2.17 -8.72 -13.70
CA GLN A 116 2.89 -7.45 -13.82
C GLN A 116 3.90 -7.30 -12.69
N PHE A 117 3.52 -7.66 -11.48
CA PHE A 117 4.43 -7.65 -10.34
C PHE A 117 5.62 -8.59 -10.56
N ALA A 118 5.36 -9.82 -10.98
CA ALA A 118 6.40 -10.81 -11.24
C ALA A 118 7.32 -10.37 -12.38
N ALA A 119 6.75 -9.83 -13.47
CA ALA A 119 7.54 -9.33 -14.59
C ALA A 119 8.47 -8.19 -14.18
N GLY A 120 7.97 -7.26 -13.34
CA GLY A 120 8.77 -6.12 -12.87
C GLY A 120 9.87 -6.52 -11.90
N THR A 121 9.62 -7.50 -11.05
CA THR A 121 10.57 -7.95 -10.02
C THR A 121 11.49 -9.07 -10.46
N GLY A 122 11.17 -9.75 -11.56
CA GLY A 122 11.90 -10.94 -12.00
C GLY A 122 11.55 -12.21 -11.25
N LEU A 123 10.50 -12.17 -10.42
CA LEU A 123 10.05 -13.37 -9.70
C LEU A 123 9.37 -14.36 -10.64
N SER A 124 9.57 -15.66 -10.37
CA SER A 124 8.82 -16.72 -11.03
C SER A 124 7.47 -16.92 -10.35
N LEU A 125 6.45 -17.16 -11.15
CA LEU A 125 5.12 -17.50 -10.67
C LEU A 125 4.93 -19.01 -10.57
#